data_f867f4e3f67a3099cbaa61adb39d9f06
#
_entry.id   f867f4e3f67a3099cbaa61adb39d9f06
#
_cell.length_a   1.000
_cell.length_b   1.000
_cell.length_c   1.000
_cell.angle_alpha   90.00
_cell.angle_beta   90.00
_cell.angle_gamma   90.00
#
_symmetry.space_group_name_H-M   'P 1'
#
loop_
_entity.id
_entity.type
_entity.pdbx_description
1 polymer ?
#
loop_
_entity_poly.entity_id
_entity_poly.type
_entity_poly.pdbx_seq_one_letter_code
_entity_poly.pdbx_strand_id
1 'polypeptide(L)'
;MKRLLFIFMAAAMTACAADPFVIVQIADAQLGFTAAEVSQREGTEYVNDLTYETECLKKAVEMINDIRPDAVVFTGDQVNHAADKEQWTVFADIVSGISNTVKVFHLPGNHDVFINEGNVDSTPFTSRYGEDRFVFAERGVRLVGINSNLIKYNDPREAEQKEWLSEVLLKEYEVSIVFAHHPFFMSSIDEEDGYFQIQKDKRQAYFDLFGDKEVDAVYAGHRHNNAEGAYGTMPVRTTTSVAFQIGDARPSIRVITVSDGAIQDELRPI
;
A
#
# COMPACT_ATOMS: atom_id res chain seq x y z
N MET A 1 -66.02 33.02 5.56
CA MET A 1 -64.53 33.02 5.47
C MET A 1 -64.08 31.59 5.52
N LYS A 2 -63.70 30.98 4.38
CA LYS A 2 -63.20 29.62 4.29
C LYS A 2 -61.68 29.73 4.39
N ARG A 3 -61.03 29.15 5.44
CA ARG A 3 -59.61 29.04 5.58
C ARG A 3 -59.11 27.85 4.73
N LEU A 4 -58.33 28.13 3.72
CA LEU A 4 -57.60 27.11 2.93
C LEU A 4 -56.36 26.65 3.74
N LEU A 5 -56.33 25.37 4.08
CA LEU A 5 -55.19 24.73 4.75
C LEU A 5 -54.25 24.24 3.65
N PHE A 6 -53.07 24.88 3.49
CA PHE A 6 -52.01 24.38 2.63
C PHE A 6 -51.20 23.32 3.41
N ILE A 7 -51.33 22.07 3.00
CA ILE A 7 -50.47 20.98 3.49
C ILE A 7 -49.20 20.99 2.63
N PHE A 8 -48.10 21.43 3.20
CA PHE A 8 -46.78 21.22 2.59
C PHE A 8 -46.36 19.75 2.78
N MET A 9 -46.42 18.97 1.71
CA MET A 9 -45.76 17.66 1.64
C MET A 9 -44.26 17.90 1.46
N ALA A 10 -43.45 17.74 2.52
CA ALA A 10 -42.02 17.66 2.42
C ALA A 10 -41.66 16.27 1.79
N ALA A 11 -41.23 16.26 0.53
CA ALA A 11 -40.66 15.10 -0.08
C ALA A 11 -39.29 14.85 0.60
N ALA A 12 -39.19 13.82 1.41
CA ALA A 12 -37.90 13.31 1.88
C ALA A 12 -37.14 12.74 0.66
N MET A 13 -36.18 13.47 0.14
CA MET A 13 -35.20 12.92 -0.79
C MET A 13 -34.34 11.93 0.02
N THR A 14 -34.58 10.64 -0.11
CA THR A 14 -33.62 9.62 0.29
C THR A 14 -32.41 9.81 -0.61
N ALA A 15 -31.33 10.39 -0.08
CA ALA A 15 -30.03 10.34 -0.73
C ALA A 15 -29.68 8.85 -0.87
N CYS A 16 -29.55 8.38 -2.11
CA CYS A 16 -29.02 7.05 -2.35
C CYS A 16 -27.55 7.12 -1.91
N ALA A 17 -27.16 6.30 -0.91
CA ALA A 17 -25.76 6.20 -0.52
C ALA A 17 -24.94 5.85 -1.78
N ALA A 18 -23.81 6.52 -1.98
CA ALA A 18 -22.94 6.20 -3.09
C ALA A 18 -22.36 4.78 -2.88
N ASP A 19 -22.13 4.06 -3.97
CA ASP A 19 -21.47 2.75 -3.87
C ASP A 19 -20.10 2.94 -3.20
N PRO A 20 -19.70 2.07 -2.25
CA PRO A 20 -18.43 2.17 -1.57
C PRO A 20 -17.27 2.09 -2.57
N PHE A 21 -16.18 2.80 -2.29
CA PHE A 21 -14.92 2.68 -3.01
C PHE A 21 -14.05 1.61 -2.32
N VAL A 22 -13.72 0.54 -3.04
CA VAL A 22 -13.02 -0.60 -2.47
C VAL A 22 -11.59 -0.68 -3.01
N ILE A 23 -10.62 -0.76 -2.11
CA ILE A 23 -9.20 -0.92 -2.43
C ILE A 23 -8.72 -2.25 -1.82
N VAL A 24 -7.90 -2.99 -2.57
CA VAL A 24 -7.16 -4.13 -2.04
C VAL A 24 -5.67 -3.76 -1.97
N GLN A 25 -5.09 -3.85 -0.78
CA GLN A 25 -3.64 -3.74 -0.58
C GLN A 25 -3.01 -5.13 -0.57
N ILE A 26 -1.96 -5.30 -1.38
CA ILE A 26 -1.07 -6.47 -1.40
C ILE A 26 0.31 -6.02 -0.94
N ALA A 27 0.86 -6.67 0.06
CA ALA A 27 2.21 -6.40 0.55
C ALA A 27 3.11 -7.61 0.33
N ASP A 28 4.35 -7.35 -0.04
CA ASP A 28 5.48 -8.28 0.07
C ASP A 28 5.19 -9.66 -0.57
N ALA A 29 4.84 -9.68 -1.85
CA ALA A 29 4.71 -10.94 -2.61
C ALA A 29 6.07 -11.67 -2.72
N GLN A 30 7.12 -10.92 -2.85
CA GLN A 30 8.54 -11.21 -2.68
C GLN A 30 8.96 -12.58 -3.22
N LEU A 31 8.64 -12.83 -4.52
CA LEU A 31 8.91 -14.09 -5.20
C LEU A 31 10.39 -14.50 -5.03
N GLY A 32 10.61 -15.71 -4.51
CA GLY A 32 11.95 -16.27 -4.25
C GLY A 32 12.50 -16.01 -2.84
N PHE A 33 11.75 -15.32 -1.95
CA PHE A 33 12.19 -15.04 -0.59
C PHE A 33 12.29 -16.32 0.27
N THR A 34 11.30 -17.19 0.24
CA THR A 34 11.29 -18.43 1.02
C THR A 34 12.46 -19.33 0.66
N ALA A 35 12.77 -19.44 -0.63
CA ALA A 35 13.91 -20.21 -1.11
C ALA A 35 15.25 -19.64 -0.62
N ALA A 36 15.40 -18.31 -0.60
CA ALA A 36 16.58 -17.63 -0.09
C ALA A 36 16.74 -17.84 1.43
N GLU A 37 15.67 -17.69 2.20
CA GLU A 37 15.66 -17.92 3.65
C GLU A 37 15.99 -19.37 4.02
N VAL A 38 15.41 -20.35 3.30
CA VAL A 38 15.70 -21.76 3.53
C VAL A 38 17.17 -22.08 3.23
N SER A 39 17.70 -21.64 2.10
CA SER A 39 19.10 -21.89 1.72
C SER A 39 20.08 -21.25 2.72
N GLN A 40 19.81 -20.04 3.18
CA GLN A 40 20.62 -19.37 4.19
C GLN A 40 20.60 -20.13 5.53
N ARG A 41 19.43 -20.53 5.99
CA ARG A 41 19.25 -21.25 7.26
C ARG A 41 19.93 -22.63 7.25
N GLU A 42 19.84 -23.34 6.11
CA GLU A 42 20.36 -24.69 5.98
C GLU A 42 21.81 -24.76 5.46
N GLY A 43 22.37 -23.61 5.04
CA GLY A 43 23.71 -23.53 4.46
C GLY A 43 23.82 -24.27 3.12
N THR A 44 22.72 -24.33 2.37
CA THR A 44 22.66 -24.99 1.06
C THR A 44 22.82 -23.99 -0.08
N GLU A 45 23.09 -24.49 -1.29
CA GLU A 45 23.10 -23.64 -2.48
C GLU A 45 21.70 -23.07 -2.74
N TYR A 46 21.62 -21.77 -3.08
CA TYR A 46 20.38 -21.13 -3.43
C TYR A 46 19.83 -21.68 -4.76
N VAL A 47 18.61 -22.12 -4.73
CA VAL A 47 17.81 -22.48 -5.92
C VAL A 47 16.63 -21.52 -6.00
N ASN A 48 16.41 -20.90 -7.15
CA ASN A 48 15.31 -19.94 -7.36
C ASN A 48 13.95 -20.67 -7.43
N ASP A 49 13.50 -21.23 -6.31
CA ASP A 49 12.20 -21.87 -6.19
C ASP A 49 11.15 -20.81 -5.83
N LEU A 50 10.25 -20.54 -6.77
CA LEU A 50 9.19 -19.56 -6.67
C LEU A 50 7.83 -20.17 -6.34
N THR A 51 7.77 -21.47 -6.07
CA THR A 51 6.50 -22.23 -6.01
C THR A 51 5.57 -21.68 -4.94
N TYR A 52 6.07 -21.47 -3.73
CA TYR A 52 5.26 -21.06 -2.60
C TYR A 52 4.64 -19.67 -2.80
N GLU A 53 5.46 -18.68 -3.11
CA GLU A 53 4.98 -17.29 -3.32
C GLU A 53 4.06 -17.20 -4.55
N THR A 54 4.36 -17.98 -5.59
CA THR A 54 3.51 -18.07 -6.79
C THR A 54 2.11 -18.59 -6.45
N GLU A 55 2.00 -19.63 -5.65
CA GLU A 55 0.70 -20.17 -5.21
C GLU A 55 -0.08 -19.17 -4.35
N CYS A 56 0.60 -18.51 -3.41
CA CYS A 56 -0.01 -17.46 -2.59
C CYS A 56 -0.50 -16.28 -3.42
N LEU A 57 0.34 -15.76 -4.32
CA LEU A 57 -0.03 -14.62 -5.16
C LEU A 57 -1.17 -14.95 -6.13
N LYS A 58 -1.22 -16.17 -6.70
CA LYS A 58 -2.36 -16.63 -7.53
C LYS A 58 -3.67 -16.62 -6.75
N LYS A 59 -3.67 -17.15 -5.52
CA LYS A 59 -4.87 -17.10 -4.66
C LYS A 59 -5.28 -15.66 -4.36
N ALA A 60 -4.32 -14.76 -4.10
CA ALA A 60 -4.63 -13.35 -3.91
C ALA A 60 -5.29 -12.73 -5.15
N VAL A 61 -4.81 -13.06 -6.36
CA VAL A 61 -5.41 -12.58 -7.61
C VAL A 61 -6.83 -13.15 -7.81
N GLU A 62 -7.07 -14.42 -7.47
CA GLU A 62 -8.42 -15.00 -7.46
C GLU A 62 -9.34 -14.25 -6.50
N MET A 63 -8.90 -13.99 -5.27
CA MET A 63 -9.65 -13.20 -4.29
C MET A 63 -9.94 -11.77 -4.77
N ILE A 64 -8.97 -11.10 -5.39
CA ILE A 64 -9.15 -9.77 -6.00
C ILE A 64 -10.27 -9.81 -7.05
N ASN A 65 -10.25 -10.81 -7.94
CA ASN A 65 -11.25 -10.94 -8.99
C ASN A 65 -12.65 -11.26 -8.44
N ASP A 66 -12.75 -11.94 -7.30
CA ASP A 66 -14.01 -12.19 -6.60
C ASP A 66 -14.52 -10.93 -5.89
N ILE A 67 -13.64 -10.16 -5.24
CA ILE A 67 -13.95 -8.90 -4.56
C ILE A 67 -14.37 -7.82 -5.57
N ARG A 68 -13.72 -7.77 -6.74
CA ARG A 68 -13.88 -6.72 -7.77
C ARG A 68 -13.68 -5.32 -7.20
N PRO A 69 -12.52 -5.03 -6.61
CA PRO A 69 -12.26 -3.71 -6.05
C PRO A 69 -12.14 -2.66 -7.17
N ASP A 70 -12.24 -1.39 -6.79
CA ASP A 70 -11.97 -0.27 -7.69
C ASP A 70 -10.47 -0.14 -7.98
N ALA A 71 -9.64 -0.42 -6.96
CA ALA A 71 -8.19 -0.35 -7.07
C ALA A 71 -7.48 -1.49 -6.31
N VAL A 72 -6.31 -1.85 -6.81
CA VAL A 72 -5.32 -2.70 -6.12
C VAL A 72 -4.03 -1.91 -5.98
N VAL A 73 -3.43 -1.92 -4.79
CA VAL A 73 -2.13 -1.30 -4.52
C VAL A 73 -1.15 -2.35 -4.02
N PHE A 74 -0.12 -2.62 -4.82
CA PHE A 74 1.03 -3.39 -4.39
C PHE A 74 2.00 -2.47 -3.66
N THR A 75 2.20 -2.70 -2.37
CA THR A 75 3.01 -1.83 -1.50
C THR A 75 4.46 -2.28 -1.38
N GLY A 76 5.03 -2.78 -2.47
CA GLY A 76 6.45 -3.08 -2.58
C GLY A 76 6.81 -4.54 -2.34
N ASP A 77 8.10 -4.84 -2.58
CA ASP A 77 8.70 -6.17 -2.52
C ASP A 77 7.92 -7.19 -3.36
N GLN A 78 7.80 -6.90 -4.65
CA GLN A 78 7.20 -7.81 -5.63
C GLN A 78 8.08 -9.03 -5.86
N VAL A 79 9.40 -8.81 -5.86
CA VAL A 79 10.43 -9.82 -6.05
C VAL A 79 11.41 -9.83 -4.88
N ASN A 80 12.17 -10.92 -4.73
CA ASN A 80 13.24 -10.97 -3.72
C ASN A 80 14.56 -10.36 -4.20
N HIS A 81 14.79 -10.36 -5.51
CA HIS A 81 16.01 -9.81 -6.10
C HIS A 81 15.69 -8.92 -7.30
N ALA A 82 15.96 -7.61 -7.18
CA ALA A 82 15.71 -6.62 -8.22
C ALA A 82 16.29 -6.98 -9.60
N ALA A 83 17.43 -7.69 -9.65
CA ALA A 83 18.10 -8.12 -10.88
C ALA A 83 17.49 -9.40 -11.49
N ASP A 84 16.68 -10.14 -10.76
CA ASP A 84 16.19 -11.45 -11.20
C ASP A 84 15.02 -11.29 -12.19
N LYS A 85 15.31 -11.59 -13.46
CA LYS A 85 14.32 -11.45 -14.53
C LYS A 85 13.20 -12.50 -14.47
N GLU A 86 13.47 -13.69 -13.94
CA GLU A 86 12.48 -14.74 -13.81
C GLU A 86 11.45 -14.38 -12.76
N GLN A 87 11.89 -13.89 -11.57
CA GLN A 87 10.99 -13.43 -10.51
C GLN A 87 10.05 -12.34 -11.04
N TRP A 88 10.58 -11.34 -11.74
CA TRP A 88 9.77 -10.27 -12.34
C TRP A 88 8.79 -10.79 -13.40
N THR A 89 9.21 -11.74 -14.24
CA THR A 89 8.36 -12.30 -15.28
C THR A 89 7.20 -13.08 -14.66
N VAL A 90 7.48 -13.94 -13.71
CA VAL A 90 6.45 -14.73 -13.01
C VAL A 90 5.48 -13.82 -12.25
N PHE A 91 5.99 -12.79 -11.57
CA PHE A 91 5.14 -11.81 -10.90
C PHE A 91 4.18 -11.13 -11.89
N ALA A 92 4.72 -10.58 -12.98
CA ALA A 92 3.93 -9.88 -13.99
C ALA A 92 2.89 -10.79 -14.65
N ASP A 93 3.23 -12.03 -14.97
CA ASP A 93 2.31 -13.01 -15.54
C ASP A 93 1.12 -13.29 -14.63
N ILE A 94 1.36 -13.48 -13.33
CA ILE A 94 0.28 -13.72 -12.36
C ILE A 94 -0.60 -12.48 -12.20
N VAL A 95 0.00 -11.30 -12.04
CA VAL A 95 -0.73 -10.04 -11.84
C VAL A 95 -1.54 -9.65 -13.07
N SER A 96 -1.10 -10.06 -14.28
CA SER A 96 -1.88 -9.88 -15.52
C SER A 96 -3.24 -10.58 -15.49
N GLY A 97 -3.44 -11.53 -14.58
CA GLY A 97 -4.72 -12.20 -14.33
C GLY A 97 -5.75 -11.36 -13.57
N ILE A 98 -5.38 -10.19 -13.03
CA ILE A 98 -6.34 -9.26 -12.44
C ILE A 98 -7.23 -8.68 -13.56
N SER A 99 -8.55 -8.61 -13.29
CA SER A 99 -9.51 -8.05 -14.24
C SER A 99 -9.10 -6.65 -14.71
N ASN A 100 -9.21 -6.40 -16.01
CA ASN A 100 -8.87 -5.11 -16.63
C ASN A 100 -9.79 -3.96 -16.23
N THR A 101 -10.86 -4.23 -15.48
CA THR A 101 -11.73 -3.21 -14.89
C THR A 101 -11.15 -2.63 -13.60
N VAL A 102 -10.19 -3.31 -12.97
CA VAL A 102 -9.54 -2.91 -11.71
C VAL A 102 -8.32 -2.04 -12.03
N LYS A 103 -8.17 -0.94 -11.32
CA LYS A 103 -6.96 -0.09 -11.40
C LYS A 103 -5.85 -0.72 -10.56
N VAL A 104 -4.69 -0.97 -11.16
CA VAL A 104 -3.55 -1.59 -10.45
C VAL A 104 -2.40 -0.59 -10.34
N PHE A 105 -1.91 -0.41 -9.12
CA PHE A 105 -0.80 0.47 -8.79
C PHE A 105 0.31 -0.31 -8.09
N HIS A 106 1.55 0.07 -8.37
CA HIS A 106 2.73 -0.55 -7.79
C HIS A 106 3.62 0.50 -7.12
N LEU A 107 4.22 0.13 -5.99
CA LEU A 107 5.28 0.88 -5.32
C LEU A 107 6.51 -0.01 -5.18
N PRO A 108 7.73 0.54 -5.23
CA PRO A 108 8.92 -0.25 -4.99
C PRO A 108 9.12 -0.51 -3.50
N GLY A 109 9.41 -1.76 -3.16
CA GLY A 109 10.03 -2.12 -1.89
C GLY A 109 11.56 -2.10 -1.99
N ASN A 110 12.24 -2.45 -0.89
CA ASN A 110 13.69 -2.45 -0.88
C ASN A 110 14.31 -3.62 -1.66
N HIS A 111 13.56 -4.69 -1.90
CA HIS A 111 13.99 -5.80 -2.75
C HIS A 111 13.76 -5.56 -4.26
N ASP A 112 12.98 -4.53 -4.62
CA ASP A 112 12.67 -4.16 -6.00
C ASP A 112 13.68 -3.17 -6.62
N VAL A 113 14.60 -2.65 -5.82
CA VAL A 113 15.56 -1.60 -6.17
C VAL A 113 16.99 -1.99 -5.76
N PHE A 114 17.99 -1.24 -6.25
CA PHE A 114 19.36 -1.37 -5.71
C PHE A 114 19.66 -0.22 -4.74
N ILE A 115 20.20 -0.56 -3.58
CA ILE A 115 20.53 0.41 -2.52
C ILE A 115 22.03 0.41 -2.29
N ASN A 116 22.66 1.58 -2.47
CA ASN A 116 24.09 1.80 -2.27
C ASN A 116 24.32 3.12 -1.54
N GLU A 117 24.83 3.07 -0.31
CA GLU A 117 25.32 4.24 0.46
C GLU A 117 24.39 5.48 0.39
N GLY A 118 23.11 5.31 0.64
CA GLY A 118 22.12 6.40 0.61
C GLY A 118 21.62 6.77 -0.80
N ASN A 119 22.03 6.03 -1.82
CA ASN A 119 21.50 6.15 -3.17
C ASN A 119 20.61 4.97 -3.51
N VAL A 120 19.40 5.23 -3.97
CA VAL A 120 18.40 4.23 -4.38
C VAL A 120 18.30 4.22 -5.90
N ASP A 121 18.80 3.18 -6.55
CA ASP A 121 18.58 2.99 -7.98
C ASP A 121 17.26 2.26 -8.22
N SER A 122 16.23 3.01 -8.58
CA SER A 122 14.89 2.49 -8.88
C SER A 122 14.76 1.92 -10.32
N THR A 123 15.84 1.89 -11.12
CA THR A 123 15.79 1.44 -12.53
C THR A 123 15.18 0.06 -12.71
N PRO A 124 15.45 -0.97 -11.87
CA PRO A 124 14.81 -2.27 -12.04
C PRO A 124 13.28 -2.20 -11.97
N PHE A 125 12.76 -1.35 -11.10
CA PHE A 125 11.32 -1.12 -10.94
C PHE A 125 10.76 -0.19 -12.03
N THR A 126 11.35 0.98 -12.23
CA THR A 126 10.82 2.01 -13.14
C THR A 126 10.88 1.59 -14.60
N SER A 127 11.81 0.71 -15.00
CA SER A 127 11.84 0.12 -16.35
C SER A 127 10.60 -0.74 -16.65
N ARG A 128 9.83 -1.16 -15.64
CA ARG A 128 8.62 -1.99 -15.76
C ARG A 128 7.34 -1.20 -15.58
N TYR A 129 7.33 -0.29 -14.61
CA TYR A 129 6.12 0.43 -14.18
C TYR A 129 6.14 1.91 -14.52
N GLY A 130 7.26 2.45 -15.03
CA GLY A 130 7.45 3.86 -15.39
C GLY A 130 7.87 4.70 -14.18
N GLU A 131 6.93 5.06 -13.32
CA GLU A 131 7.19 5.90 -12.14
C GLU A 131 7.34 5.05 -10.87
N ASP A 132 8.08 5.58 -9.88
CA ASP A 132 8.27 4.94 -8.56
C ASP A 132 7.28 5.44 -7.48
N ARG A 133 6.34 6.25 -7.89
CA ARG A 133 5.27 6.87 -7.08
C ARG A 133 4.03 7.10 -7.95
N PHE A 134 2.87 7.28 -7.33
CA PHE A 134 1.65 7.55 -8.09
C PHE A 134 0.68 8.43 -7.32
N VAL A 135 -0.22 9.09 -8.06
CA VAL A 135 -1.44 9.70 -7.55
C VAL A 135 -2.61 9.26 -8.43
N PHE A 136 -3.70 8.90 -7.78
CA PHE A 136 -4.95 8.52 -8.44
C PHE A 136 -6.12 9.07 -7.63
N ALA A 137 -7.15 9.54 -8.31
CA ALA A 137 -8.35 10.03 -7.65
C ALA A 137 -9.60 9.68 -8.44
N GLU A 138 -10.59 9.14 -7.75
CA GLU A 138 -11.89 8.79 -8.30
C GLU A 138 -12.96 8.82 -7.21
N ARG A 139 -14.16 9.28 -7.53
CA ARG A 139 -15.34 9.30 -6.63
C ARG A 139 -15.06 9.90 -5.24
N GLY A 140 -14.31 11.01 -5.17
CA GLY A 140 -13.98 11.68 -3.91
C GLY A 140 -12.83 11.04 -3.11
N VAL A 141 -12.32 9.88 -3.55
CA VAL A 141 -11.19 9.19 -2.90
C VAL A 141 -9.91 9.45 -3.67
N ARG A 142 -8.84 9.82 -2.95
CA ARG A 142 -7.50 9.98 -3.49
C ARG A 142 -6.55 8.96 -2.88
N LEU A 143 -5.81 8.27 -3.73
CA LEU A 143 -4.75 7.34 -3.38
C LEU A 143 -3.41 7.94 -3.81
N VAL A 144 -2.47 8.02 -2.90
CA VAL A 144 -1.11 8.52 -3.16
C VAL A 144 -0.11 7.46 -2.72
N GLY A 145 0.70 6.99 -3.64
CA GLY A 145 1.80 6.07 -3.35
C GLY A 145 3.14 6.80 -3.38
N ILE A 146 3.99 6.56 -2.38
CA ILE A 146 5.33 7.15 -2.27
C ILE A 146 6.42 6.08 -2.28
N ASN A 147 7.58 6.41 -2.87
CA ASN A 147 8.78 5.59 -2.74
C ASN A 147 9.43 5.82 -1.39
N SER A 148 9.07 5.00 -0.40
CA SER A 148 9.62 5.11 0.95
C SER A 148 11.11 4.71 1.06
N ASN A 149 11.69 4.07 0.02
CA ASN A 149 13.12 3.81 -0.02
C ASN A 149 13.92 5.12 -0.01
N LEU A 150 13.44 6.16 -0.72
CA LEU A 150 14.10 7.47 -0.73
C LEU A 150 14.20 8.06 0.68
N ILE A 151 13.15 7.88 1.49
CA ILE A 151 13.09 8.35 2.88
C ILE A 151 13.99 7.48 3.77
N LYS A 152 13.81 6.17 3.70
CA LYS A 152 14.49 5.18 4.57
C LYS A 152 15.99 5.22 4.41
N TYR A 153 16.48 5.40 3.18
CA TYR A 153 17.90 5.34 2.86
C TYR A 153 18.55 6.71 2.62
N ASN A 154 17.88 7.81 3.01
CA ASN A 154 18.40 9.18 2.91
C ASN A 154 18.82 9.56 1.47
N ASP A 155 18.06 9.13 0.46
CA ASP A 155 18.33 9.50 -0.92
C ASP A 155 18.06 11.01 -1.14
N PRO A 156 18.95 11.75 -1.84
CA PRO A 156 18.73 13.19 -2.08
C PRO A 156 17.40 13.53 -2.75
N ARG A 157 16.81 12.62 -3.53
CA ARG A 157 15.48 12.80 -4.17
C ARG A 157 14.31 12.77 -3.18
N GLU A 158 14.55 12.45 -1.91
CA GLU A 158 13.53 12.57 -0.86
C GLU A 158 12.92 13.98 -0.82
N ALA A 159 13.77 15.01 -0.97
CA ALA A 159 13.30 16.41 -0.94
C ALA A 159 12.33 16.71 -2.10
N GLU A 160 12.66 16.29 -3.31
CA GLU A 160 11.80 16.42 -4.50
C GLU A 160 10.48 15.66 -4.32
N GLN A 161 10.55 14.42 -3.82
CA GLN A 161 9.34 13.61 -3.53
C GLN A 161 8.45 14.31 -2.49
N LYS A 162 9.03 14.91 -1.45
CA LYS A 162 8.27 15.61 -0.42
C LYS A 162 7.59 16.87 -0.96
N GLU A 163 8.24 17.61 -1.88
CA GLU A 163 7.64 18.74 -2.57
C GLU A 163 6.48 18.27 -3.44
N TRP A 164 6.69 17.28 -4.31
CA TRP A 164 5.64 16.66 -5.12
C TRP A 164 4.46 16.17 -4.25
N LEU A 165 4.73 15.52 -3.13
CA LEU A 165 3.72 15.04 -2.18
C LEU A 165 2.87 16.18 -1.64
N SER A 166 3.50 17.32 -1.31
CA SER A 166 2.80 18.53 -0.86
C SER A 166 1.88 19.12 -1.94
N GLU A 167 2.24 18.98 -3.21
CA GLU A 167 1.45 19.45 -4.35
C GLU A 167 0.27 18.56 -4.66
N VAL A 168 0.46 17.22 -4.63
CA VAL A 168 -0.60 16.25 -4.96
C VAL A 168 -1.58 16.02 -3.82
N LEU A 169 -1.19 16.30 -2.56
CA LEU A 169 -2.07 16.25 -1.40
C LEU A 169 -2.84 17.58 -1.26
N LEU A 170 -3.72 17.87 -2.22
CA LEU A 170 -4.62 19.02 -2.16
C LEU A 170 -5.87 18.69 -1.31
N LYS A 171 -6.46 19.71 -0.67
CA LYS A 171 -7.66 19.57 0.19
C LYS A 171 -8.99 19.47 -0.58
N GLU A 172 -8.95 18.88 -1.78
CA GLU A 172 -10.13 18.84 -2.68
C GLU A 172 -10.88 17.49 -2.64
N TYR A 173 -10.40 16.54 -1.84
CA TYR A 173 -10.95 15.19 -1.81
C TYR A 173 -11.54 14.89 -0.43
N GLU A 174 -12.61 14.11 -0.44
CA GLU A 174 -13.31 13.67 0.77
C GLU A 174 -12.46 12.73 1.62
N VAL A 175 -11.71 11.85 0.96
CA VAL A 175 -10.78 10.91 1.62
C VAL A 175 -9.46 10.86 0.88
N SER A 176 -8.36 10.94 1.62
CA SER A 176 -6.99 10.83 1.10
C SER A 176 -6.20 9.74 1.83
N ILE A 177 -5.69 8.76 1.09
CA ILE A 177 -4.95 7.63 1.62
C ILE A 177 -3.54 7.62 1.06
N VAL A 178 -2.53 7.51 1.94
CA VAL A 178 -1.13 7.38 1.55
C VAL A 178 -0.68 5.92 1.68
N PHE A 179 0.01 5.43 0.65
CA PHE A 179 0.64 4.11 0.62
C PHE A 179 2.16 4.23 0.53
N ALA A 180 2.85 3.38 1.27
CA ALA A 180 4.30 3.30 1.29
C ALA A 180 4.72 1.82 1.40
N HIS A 181 5.99 1.50 1.14
CA HIS A 181 6.51 0.18 1.48
C HIS A 181 6.93 0.12 2.95
N HIS A 182 7.90 0.96 3.36
CA HIS A 182 8.31 1.00 4.77
C HIS A 182 7.25 1.70 5.62
N PRO A 183 6.83 1.12 6.76
CA PRO A 183 5.98 1.83 7.71
C PRO A 183 6.73 3.02 8.31
N PHE A 184 6.03 4.11 8.57
CA PHE A 184 6.62 5.24 9.32
C PHE A 184 6.87 4.85 10.77
N PHE A 185 5.93 4.14 11.36
CA PHE A 185 6.02 3.51 12.68
C PHE A 185 4.98 2.39 12.78
N MET A 186 5.09 1.53 13.78
CA MET A 186 4.20 0.40 13.99
C MET A 186 3.19 0.63 15.11
N SER A 187 3.59 1.31 16.17
CA SER A 187 2.74 1.55 17.34
C SER A 187 2.61 3.04 17.65
N SER A 188 3.68 3.80 17.58
CA SER A 188 3.74 5.21 17.94
C SER A 188 4.78 5.95 17.13
N ILE A 189 4.51 7.22 16.81
CA ILE A 189 5.46 8.11 16.13
C ILE A 189 6.78 8.25 16.94
N ASP A 190 6.73 8.09 18.24
CA ASP A 190 7.86 8.22 19.15
C ASP A 190 8.63 6.92 19.41
N GLU A 191 8.19 5.78 18.80
CA GLU A 191 8.91 4.52 18.98
C GLU A 191 10.36 4.62 18.50
N GLU A 192 11.25 3.84 19.12
CA GLU A 192 12.68 3.85 18.79
C GLU A 192 12.93 3.37 17.35
N ASP A 193 14.07 3.77 16.79
CA ASP A 193 14.47 3.34 15.45
C ASP A 193 14.70 1.84 15.38
N GLY A 194 14.34 1.27 14.24
CA GLY A 194 14.53 -0.14 13.95
C GLY A 194 14.73 -0.40 12.46
N TYR A 195 14.91 -1.66 12.14
CA TYR A 195 15.11 -2.09 10.75
C TYR A 195 13.90 -1.75 9.88
N PHE A 196 12.69 -2.01 10.38
CA PHE A 196 11.50 -1.99 9.54
C PHE A 196 10.95 -0.59 9.25
N GLN A 197 10.95 0.31 10.23
CA GLN A 197 10.28 1.62 10.13
C GLN A 197 11.20 2.74 9.64
N ILE A 198 10.60 3.82 9.18
CA ILE A 198 11.29 5.07 8.86
C ILE A 198 11.92 5.64 10.14
N GLN A 199 13.07 6.30 10.01
CA GLN A 199 13.80 6.91 11.13
C GLN A 199 12.93 7.95 11.87
N LYS A 200 13.06 7.94 13.20
CA LYS A 200 12.26 8.76 14.11
C LYS A 200 12.34 10.26 13.82
N ASP A 201 13.53 10.74 13.48
CA ASP A 201 13.80 12.15 13.19
C ASP A 201 13.07 12.67 11.93
N LYS A 202 12.64 11.78 11.03
CA LYS A 202 11.90 12.12 9.83
C LYS A 202 10.38 12.08 10.00
N ARG A 203 9.88 11.25 10.91
CA ARG A 203 8.45 10.94 11.03
C ARG A 203 7.60 12.19 11.23
N GLN A 204 8.00 13.07 12.18
CA GLN A 204 7.21 14.26 12.54
C GLN A 204 6.98 15.16 11.31
N ALA A 205 8.02 15.40 10.51
CA ALA A 205 7.90 16.27 9.32
C ALA A 205 6.96 15.72 8.23
N TYR A 206 6.80 14.41 8.15
CA TYR A 206 5.80 13.79 7.26
C TYR A 206 4.40 13.84 7.85
N PHE A 207 4.25 13.60 9.16
CA PHE A 207 2.93 13.63 9.81
C PHE A 207 2.40 15.06 9.98
N ASP A 208 3.27 16.07 10.10
CA ASP A 208 2.87 17.47 10.01
C ASP A 208 2.30 17.76 8.60
N LEU A 209 3.00 17.32 7.55
CA LEU A 209 2.51 17.44 6.17
C LEU A 209 1.18 16.71 5.97
N PHE A 210 1.06 15.48 6.45
CA PHE A 210 -0.18 14.69 6.33
C PHE A 210 -1.34 15.36 7.07
N GLY A 211 -1.11 15.89 8.26
CA GLY A 211 -2.12 16.64 9.02
C GLY A 211 -2.55 17.93 8.32
N ASP A 212 -1.59 18.72 7.82
CA ASP A 212 -1.87 19.97 7.09
C ASP A 212 -2.65 19.71 5.78
N LYS A 213 -2.49 18.54 5.18
CA LYS A 213 -3.12 18.13 3.92
C LYS A 213 -4.34 17.22 4.10
N GLU A 214 -4.74 17.00 5.35
CA GLU A 214 -5.92 16.19 5.69
C GLU A 214 -5.85 14.78 5.10
N VAL A 215 -4.71 14.08 5.33
CA VAL A 215 -4.59 12.65 5.04
C VAL A 215 -5.36 11.86 6.09
N ASP A 216 -6.19 10.93 5.64
CA ASP A 216 -7.08 10.17 6.52
C ASP A 216 -6.49 8.85 6.98
N ALA A 217 -5.58 8.25 6.21
CA ALA A 217 -4.93 6.98 6.59
C ALA A 217 -3.59 6.78 5.89
N VAL A 218 -2.70 6.01 6.51
CA VAL A 218 -1.42 5.55 5.95
C VAL A 218 -1.34 4.02 6.02
N TYR A 219 -1.03 3.37 4.89
CA TYR A 219 -0.87 1.93 4.78
C TYR A 219 0.52 1.56 4.26
N ALA A 220 1.15 0.54 4.87
CA ALA A 220 2.48 0.07 4.50
C ALA A 220 2.59 -1.46 4.47
N GLY A 221 3.71 -1.97 3.97
CA GLY A 221 4.14 -3.38 3.97
C GLY A 221 5.42 -3.59 4.78
N HIS A 222 6.41 -4.28 4.17
CA HIS A 222 7.79 -4.48 4.63
C HIS A 222 7.98 -5.34 5.89
N ARG A 223 7.07 -5.24 6.83
CA ARG A 223 7.20 -5.90 8.14
C ARG A 223 6.90 -7.40 8.08
N HIS A 224 6.22 -7.88 7.05
CA HIS A 224 5.68 -9.25 6.95
C HIS A 224 4.83 -9.66 8.17
N ASN A 225 4.29 -8.66 8.87
CA ASN A 225 3.39 -8.83 10.01
C ASN A 225 2.48 -7.60 10.09
N ASN A 226 1.36 -7.75 10.81
CA ASN A 226 0.41 -6.66 10.98
C ASN A 226 0.84 -5.73 12.11
N ALA A 227 0.56 -4.43 11.96
CA ALA A 227 0.66 -3.44 13.00
C ALA A 227 -0.45 -2.40 12.86
N GLU A 228 -0.94 -1.90 14.00
CA GLU A 228 -2.07 -0.97 14.08
C GLU A 228 -1.72 0.24 14.93
N GLY A 229 -0.88 1.13 14.38
CA GLY A 229 -0.58 2.43 14.97
C GLY A 229 -1.63 3.48 14.61
N ALA A 230 -1.49 4.67 15.22
CA ALA A 230 -2.25 5.86 14.88
C ALA A 230 -1.47 7.14 15.17
N TYR A 231 -1.73 8.20 14.41
CA TYR A 231 -1.31 9.56 14.71
C TYR A 231 -2.55 10.45 14.91
N GLY A 232 -2.86 10.77 16.14
CA GLY A 232 -4.16 11.35 16.47
C GLY A 232 -5.30 10.40 16.10
N THR A 233 -6.17 10.82 15.20
CA THR A 233 -7.26 10.00 14.66
C THR A 233 -6.90 9.27 13.37
N MET A 234 -5.76 9.59 12.74
CA MET A 234 -5.29 8.98 11.49
C MET A 234 -4.74 7.57 11.75
N PRO A 235 -5.35 6.50 11.23
CA PRO A 235 -4.80 5.15 11.31
C PRO A 235 -3.51 5.02 10.50
N VAL A 236 -2.51 4.36 11.08
CA VAL A 236 -1.25 3.97 10.45
C VAL A 236 -1.16 2.45 10.53
N ARG A 237 -1.28 1.77 9.40
CA ARG A 237 -1.42 0.33 9.33
C ARG A 237 -0.24 -0.30 8.59
N THR A 238 0.26 -1.41 9.12
CA THR A 238 1.17 -2.28 8.38
C THR A 238 0.43 -3.57 8.04
N THR A 239 0.54 -3.99 6.79
CA THR A 239 -0.10 -5.22 6.30
C THR A 239 0.95 -6.31 6.16
N THR A 240 0.60 -7.50 6.62
CA THR A 240 1.44 -8.69 6.49
C THR A 240 1.68 -9.05 5.03
N SER A 241 2.75 -9.81 4.78
CA SER A 241 3.03 -10.36 3.45
C SER A 241 1.88 -11.26 2.96
N VAL A 242 1.68 -11.26 1.66
CA VAL A 242 0.78 -12.19 0.98
C VAL A 242 1.34 -13.62 0.94
N ALA A 243 2.62 -13.79 1.24
CA ALA A 243 3.31 -15.10 1.22
C ALA A 243 4.03 -15.38 2.56
N PHE A 244 5.26 -14.95 2.73
CA PHE A 244 6.10 -15.26 3.88
C PHE A 244 5.90 -14.28 5.04
N GLN A 245 5.65 -14.78 6.26
CA GLN A 245 5.46 -13.96 7.46
C GLN A 245 6.68 -13.94 8.37
N ILE A 246 6.86 -12.80 9.04
CA ILE A 246 7.80 -12.64 10.16
C ILE A 246 6.95 -12.52 11.44
N GLY A 247 6.90 -13.62 12.23
CA GLY A 247 6.05 -13.75 13.40
C GLY A 247 4.85 -14.65 13.16
N ASP A 248 3.72 -14.35 13.79
CA ASP A 248 2.53 -15.23 13.88
C ASP A 248 1.33 -14.73 13.04
N ALA A 249 1.52 -13.72 12.19
CA ALA A 249 0.52 -13.33 11.23
C ALA A 249 0.24 -14.46 10.21
N ARG A 250 -0.86 -14.34 9.48
CA ARG A 250 -1.19 -15.26 8.37
C ARG A 250 -1.04 -14.54 7.05
N PRO A 251 -0.66 -15.24 5.96
CA PRO A 251 -0.72 -14.67 4.61
C PRO A 251 -2.09 -14.05 4.38
N SER A 252 -2.12 -12.77 4.03
CA SER A 252 -3.39 -12.05 3.90
C SER A 252 -3.28 -10.90 2.90
N ILE A 253 -4.42 -10.53 2.34
CA ILE A 253 -4.62 -9.24 1.71
C ILE A 253 -5.34 -8.31 2.69
N ARG A 254 -5.20 -6.99 2.53
CA ARG A 254 -6.05 -6.02 3.24
C ARG A 254 -7.07 -5.43 2.30
N VAL A 255 -8.34 -5.49 2.69
CA VAL A 255 -9.44 -4.84 1.99
C VAL A 255 -9.78 -3.55 2.71
N ILE A 256 -9.73 -2.43 2.00
CA ILE A 256 -10.00 -1.09 2.52
C ILE A 256 -11.27 -0.61 1.82
N THR A 257 -12.27 -0.20 2.58
CA THR A 257 -13.55 0.28 2.06
C THR A 257 -13.77 1.71 2.50
N VAL A 258 -14.03 2.59 1.54
CA VAL A 258 -14.41 3.99 1.78
C VAL A 258 -15.89 4.15 1.47
N SER A 259 -16.66 4.58 2.45
CA SER A 259 -18.10 4.84 2.31
C SER A 259 -18.49 6.03 3.16
N ASP A 260 -19.21 6.99 2.58
CA ASP A 260 -19.69 8.20 3.25
C ASP A 260 -18.56 8.94 4.02
N GLY A 261 -17.38 9.06 3.41
CA GLY A 261 -16.21 9.71 4.00
C GLY A 261 -15.50 8.92 5.11
N ALA A 262 -15.95 7.71 5.43
CA ALA A 262 -15.35 6.85 6.45
C ALA A 262 -14.52 5.73 5.83
N ILE A 263 -13.36 5.43 6.44
CA ILE A 263 -12.49 4.31 6.08
C ILE A 263 -12.73 3.15 7.04
N GLN A 264 -12.93 1.96 6.48
CA GLN A 264 -12.92 0.68 7.20
C GLN A 264 -11.94 -0.25 6.51
N ASP A 265 -11.20 -1.03 7.27
CA ASP A 265 -10.28 -2.02 6.70
C ASP A 265 -10.36 -3.36 7.43
N GLU A 266 -10.12 -4.43 6.70
CA GLU A 266 -10.06 -5.79 7.24
C GLU A 266 -8.97 -6.62 6.55
N LEU A 267 -8.39 -7.56 7.29
CA LEU A 267 -7.48 -8.55 6.75
C LEU A 267 -8.27 -9.77 6.29
N ARG A 268 -8.03 -10.22 5.06
CA ARG A 268 -8.58 -11.46 4.51
C ARG A 268 -7.45 -12.46 4.28
N PRO A 269 -7.37 -13.54 5.07
CA PRO A 269 -6.40 -14.61 4.86
C PRO A 269 -6.56 -15.28 3.48
N ILE A 270 -5.43 -15.72 2.94
CA ILE A 270 -5.34 -16.40 1.64
C ILE A 270 -5.53 -17.91 1.81
#